data_09d444b4b9fd23ba10a72ed04ea8b841
#
_entry.id   09d444b4b9fd23ba10a72ed04ea8b841
#
_cell.length_a   1.000
_cell.length_b   1.000
_cell.length_c   1.000
_cell.angle_alpha   90.00
_cell.angle_beta   90.00
_cell.angle_gamma   90.00
#
_symmetry.space_group_name_H-M   'P 1'
#
loop_
_entity.id
_entity.type
_entity.pdbx_description
1 polymer ?
#
loop_
_entity_poly.entity_id
_entity_poly.type
_entity_poly.pdbx_seq_one_letter_code
_entity_poly.pdbx_strand_id
1 'polypeptide(L)'
;MLVARKMSGWPGASLLLCLLPACSLWGAATPLAVVKPTVSDRDGGAAVPGSFVHDPGETMFFSFQVDGFTASSAERVHLTYKMDALDPHGVRLMEPVAAEIEETLAPEDKNWKPTVRQEIVIPPLAGSGTYKIAISVTDLIGKATATTEVPFEVHGRRVDPSDTLVIRNIRFLRGEEDKQALSKAAYRPGDAVWARFDIIGFKYGDANAIDVSYDVAVLAANGKVLYSQPQAGSDRSQSFYPKRYVPAVFSLATKPDTHPGEYTVAITAHDGVGNQTFEARQSFRIE
;
A
#
# COMPACT_ATOMS: atom_id res chain seq x y z
N MET A 1 -27.30 -88.47 -3.18
CA MET A 1 -27.73 -89.34 -2.11
C MET A 1 -28.21 -88.45 -0.96
N LEU A 2 -29.49 -88.43 -0.83
CA LEU A 2 -30.30 -88.41 0.39
C LEU A 2 -29.95 -87.29 1.40
N VAL A 3 -30.85 -86.57 2.08
CA VAL A 3 -32.34 -86.56 2.20
C VAL A 3 -32.61 -85.41 3.19
N ALA A 4 -33.54 -84.57 2.83
CA ALA A 4 -34.61 -83.90 3.52
C ALA A 4 -34.72 -83.89 5.07
N ARG A 5 -35.16 -82.76 5.68
CA ARG A 5 -36.46 -82.50 6.32
C ARG A 5 -36.41 -81.28 7.20
N LYS A 6 -37.14 -80.20 6.91
CA LYS A 6 -38.45 -79.75 7.39
C LYS A 6 -38.60 -79.70 8.95
N MET A 7 -38.87 -78.49 9.48
CA MET A 7 -40.06 -78.04 10.24
C MET A 7 -39.78 -76.72 10.90
N SER A 8 -40.42 -75.63 10.57
CA SER A 8 -41.67 -75.03 11.11
C SER A 8 -41.58 -74.48 12.57
N GLY A 9 -41.81 -73.21 12.65
CA GLY A 9 -42.08 -72.53 13.90
C GLY A 9 -42.16 -71.01 13.74
N TRP A 10 -43.34 -70.48 13.59
CA TRP A 10 -43.81 -69.13 13.81
C TRP A 10 -44.29 -69.03 15.26
N PRO A 11 -44.59 -67.79 15.86
CA PRO A 11 -44.34 -66.36 15.59
C PRO A 11 -43.80 -65.59 16.83
N GLY A 12 -43.35 -64.44 16.61
CA GLY A 12 -43.13 -63.45 17.70
C GLY A 12 -42.97 -62.02 17.10
N ALA A 13 -44.11 -61.37 16.95
CA ALA A 13 -44.12 -59.96 16.56
C ALA A 13 -43.58 -59.09 17.73
N SER A 14 -42.33 -58.62 17.64
CA SER A 14 -41.82 -57.56 18.51
C SER A 14 -41.93 -56.23 17.78
N LEU A 15 -42.88 -55.41 18.20
CA LEU A 15 -43.08 -54.04 17.78
C LEU A 15 -41.87 -53.20 18.32
N LEU A 16 -40.91 -52.90 17.43
CA LEU A 16 -39.79 -52.01 17.75
C LEU A 16 -40.28 -50.58 17.54
N LEU A 17 -40.63 -49.91 18.68
CA LEU A 17 -41.00 -48.51 18.67
C LEU A 17 -39.72 -47.70 18.45
N CYS A 18 -39.46 -47.24 17.21
CA CYS A 18 -38.40 -46.31 16.88
C CYS A 18 -38.73 -44.92 17.47
N LEU A 19 -38.16 -44.63 18.62
CA LEU A 19 -38.04 -43.25 19.14
C LEU A 19 -37.08 -42.51 18.23
N LEU A 20 -37.59 -41.73 17.29
CA LEU A 20 -36.81 -40.73 16.56
C LEU A 20 -36.41 -39.63 17.57
N PRO A 21 -35.11 -39.35 17.76
CA PRO A 21 -34.73 -38.16 18.49
C PRO A 21 -35.19 -36.93 17.71
N ALA A 22 -36.03 -36.10 18.30
CA ALA A 22 -36.33 -34.77 17.82
C ALA A 22 -35.01 -33.99 17.83
N CYS A 23 -34.33 -33.91 16.68
CA CYS A 23 -33.29 -32.94 16.46
C CYS A 23 -33.93 -31.54 16.57
N SER A 24 -33.75 -30.92 17.73
CA SER A 24 -34.02 -29.51 17.93
C SER A 24 -33.08 -28.77 17.01
N LEU A 25 -33.62 -28.24 15.92
CA LEU A 25 -32.97 -27.22 15.10
C LEU A 25 -32.86 -25.96 15.99
N TRP A 26 -31.86 -25.92 16.83
CA TRP A 26 -31.41 -24.62 17.34
C TRP A 26 -30.90 -23.84 16.15
N GLY A 27 -31.59 -22.77 15.80
CA GLY A 27 -31.11 -21.82 14.82
C GLY A 27 -29.70 -21.40 15.27
N ALA A 28 -28.69 -21.79 14.49
CA ALA A 28 -27.33 -21.35 14.75
C ALA A 28 -27.33 -19.81 14.69
N ALA A 29 -26.94 -19.17 15.79
CA ALA A 29 -26.73 -17.73 15.80
C ALA A 29 -25.72 -17.38 14.68
N THR A 30 -26.02 -16.37 13.90
CA THR A 30 -25.10 -15.89 12.86
C THR A 30 -23.77 -15.52 13.52
N PRO A 31 -22.64 -16.08 13.10
CA PRO A 31 -21.35 -15.74 13.70
C PRO A 31 -21.01 -14.27 13.42
N LEU A 32 -20.29 -13.65 14.36
CA LEU A 32 -19.74 -12.30 14.16
C LEU A 32 -18.94 -12.24 12.86
N ALA A 33 -19.22 -11.27 12.02
CA ALA A 33 -18.56 -11.13 10.72
C ALA A 33 -18.44 -9.66 10.27
N VAL A 34 -17.35 -9.35 9.60
CA VAL A 34 -17.21 -8.15 8.78
C VAL A 34 -17.85 -8.43 7.43
N VAL A 35 -18.86 -7.65 7.08
CA VAL A 35 -19.65 -7.86 5.85
C VAL A 35 -19.62 -6.61 4.98
N LYS A 36 -19.83 -6.77 3.67
CA LYS A 36 -19.86 -5.71 2.66
C LYS A 36 -18.66 -4.77 2.72
N PRO A 37 -17.42 -5.28 2.82
CA PRO A 37 -16.26 -4.41 2.68
C PRO A 37 -16.31 -3.75 1.29
N THR A 38 -16.17 -2.43 1.26
CA THR A 38 -16.35 -1.64 0.04
C THR A 38 -15.23 -0.61 -0.06
N VAL A 39 -14.52 -0.60 -1.18
CA VAL A 39 -13.59 0.45 -1.59
C VAL A 39 -14.31 1.33 -2.61
N SER A 40 -14.24 2.64 -2.45
CA SER A 40 -14.85 3.63 -3.35
C SER A 40 -13.91 4.82 -3.59
N ASP A 41 -14.17 5.56 -4.66
CA ASP A 41 -13.42 6.76 -5.06
C ASP A 41 -13.90 8.04 -4.35
N ARG A 42 -15.02 7.93 -3.62
CA ARG A 42 -15.62 9.04 -2.84
C ARG A 42 -16.41 8.52 -1.65
N ASP A 43 -16.57 9.34 -0.64
CA ASP A 43 -17.34 8.97 0.55
C ASP A 43 -18.78 8.59 0.20
N GLY A 44 -19.19 7.40 0.69
CA GLY A 44 -20.50 6.82 0.39
C GLY A 44 -20.72 6.49 -1.09
N GLY A 45 -19.68 6.48 -1.91
CA GLY A 45 -19.72 6.14 -3.32
C GLY A 45 -20.00 4.67 -3.60
N ALA A 46 -20.25 4.34 -4.86
CA ALA A 46 -20.34 2.96 -5.31
C ALA A 46 -18.98 2.26 -5.18
N ALA A 47 -19.01 0.93 -4.99
CA ALA A 47 -17.81 0.13 -4.98
C ALA A 47 -17.07 0.26 -6.31
N VAL A 48 -15.76 0.52 -6.25
CA VAL A 48 -14.89 0.40 -7.43
C VAL A 48 -14.77 -1.08 -7.83
N PRO A 49 -14.59 -1.39 -9.12
CA PRO A 49 -14.36 -2.76 -9.56
C PRO A 49 -13.13 -3.37 -8.85
N GLY A 50 -13.14 -4.67 -8.56
CA GLY A 50 -11.99 -5.35 -7.95
C GLY A 50 -10.69 -5.31 -8.77
N SER A 51 -10.79 -4.97 -10.06
CA SER A 51 -9.65 -4.73 -10.95
C SER A 51 -9.19 -3.27 -10.97
N PHE A 52 -9.81 -2.40 -10.18
CA PHE A 52 -9.40 -1.00 -10.08
C PHE A 52 -8.00 -0.90 -9.45
N VAL A 53 -7.18 -0.06 -10.03
CA VAL A 53 -5.80 0.15 -9.57
C VAL A 53 -5.66 1.61 -9.17
N HIS A 54 -5.24 1.82 -7.94
CA HIS A 54 -5.04 3.15 -7.37
C HIS A 54 -3.67 3.70 -7.71
N ASP A 55 -3.58 5.03 -7.84
CA ASP A 55 -2.30 5.73 -7.99
C ASP A 55 -1.76 6.22 -6.62
N PRO A 56 -0.44 6.31 -6.43
CA PRO A 56 0.16 6.95 -5.27
C PRO A 56 -0.30 8.40 -5.12
N GLY A 57 -0.63 8.80 -3.90
CA GLY A 57 -1.17 10.12 -3.57
C GLY A 57 -2.69 10.21 -3.62
N GLU A 58 -3.38 9.18 -4.12
CA GLU A 58 -4.86 9.16 -4.09
C GLU A 58 -5.40 8.93 -2.69
N THR A 59 -6.59 9.47 -2.44
CA THR A 59 -7.42 9.15 -1.29
C THR A 59 -8.48 8.15 -1.71
N MET A 60 -8.51 7.00 -1.07
CA MET A 60 -9.55 6.00 -1.20
C MET A 60 -10.46 6.01 0.02
N PHE A 61 -11.75 5.72 -0.19
CA PHE A 61 -12.73 5.62 0.86
C PHE A 61 -13.06 4.14 1.08
N PHE A 62 -12.97 3.73 2.33
CA PHE A 62 -13.25 2.36 2.71
C PHE A 62 -14.42 2.31 3.68
N SER A 63 -15.31 1.36 3.49
CA SER A 63 -16.41 1.10 4.41
C SER A 63 -16.68 -0.38 4.58
N PHE A 64 -17.21 -0.75 5.74
CA PHE A 64 -17.68 -2.11 6.03
C PHE A 64 -18.84 -2.07 7.03
N GLN A 65 -19.56 -3.18 7.11
CA GLN A 65 -20.60 -3.39 8.11
C GLN A 65 -20.22 -4.55 9.03
N VAL A 66 -20.75 -4.56 10.24
CA VAL A 66 -20.62 -5.68 11.18
C VAL A 66 -21.96 -6.40 11.31
N ASP A 67 -21.91 -7.72 11.23
CA ASP A 67 -23.09 -8.60 11.35
C ASP A 67 -22.84 -9.69 12.41
N GLY A 68 -23.89 -10.30 12.93
CA GLY A 68 -23.80 -11.43 13.86
C GLY A 68 -23.29 -11.06 15.26
N PHE A 69 -23.36 -9.78 15.64
CA PHE A 69 -23.05 -9.34 16.99
C PHE A 69 -24.19 -9.67 17.96
N THR A 70 -23.90 -9.64 19.25
CA THR A 70 -24.83 -9.95 20.34
C THR A 70 -25.32 -8.65 20.96
N ALA A 71 -26.65 -8.50 21.08
CA ALA A 71 -27.24 -7.51 21.93
C ALA A 71 -27.49 -8.06 23.34
N SER A 72 -27.32 -7.23 24.37
CA SER A 72 -27.65 -7.59 25.74
C SER A 72 -29.17 -7.69 25.96
N SER A 73 -29.61 -8.15 27.13
CA SER A 73 -31.02 -8.15 27.50
C SER A 73 -31.66 -6.74 27.57
N ALA A 74 -30.83 -5.69 27.63
CA ALA A 74 -31.24 -4.29 27.57
C ALA A 74 -31.02 -3.69 26.15
N GLU A 75 -30.97 -4.53 25.12
CA GLU A 75 -30.78 -4.17 23.71
C GLU A 75 -29.50 -3.33 23.44
N ARG A 76 -28.50 -3.43 24.33
CA ARG A 76 -27.22 -2.72 24.14
C ARG A 76 -26.27 -3.56 23.30
N VAL A 77 -25.60 -2.90 22.35
CA VAL A 77 -24.50 -3.42 21.53
C VAL A 77 -23.22 -2.74 21.96
N HIS A 78 -22.13 -3.49 22.08
CA HIS A 78 -20.81 -2.97 22.41
C HIS A 78 -19.74 -3.69 21.58
N LEU A 79 -19.23 -3.02 20.56
CA LEU A 79 -18.21 -3.55 19.65
C LEU A 79 -16.97 -2.67 19.71
N THR A 80 -15.81 -3.27 19.51
CA THR A 80 -14.57 -2.54 19.20
C THR A 80 -14.07 -2.99 17.85
N TYR A 81 -13.39 -2.08 17.13
CA TYR A 81 -12.70 -2.48 15.91
C TYR A 81 -11.31 -1.87 15.82
N LYS A 82 -10.45 -2.56 15.09
CA LYS A 82 -9.14 -2.08 14.65
C LYS A 82 -9.02 -2.26 13.16
N MET A 83 -8.39 -1.29 12.50
CA MET A 83 -8.10 -1.33 11.07
C MET A 83 -6.69 -0.85 10.80
N ASP A 84 -5.94 -1.62 10.02
CA ASP A 84 -4.62 -1.29 9.51
C ASP A 84 -4.64 -1.32 7.98
N ALA A 85 -4.11 -0.30 7.34
CA ALA A 85 -3.81 -0.31 5.90
C ALA A 85 -2.32 -0.61 5.72
N LEU A 86 -2.00 -1.67 4.99
CA LEU A 86 -0.66 -2.26 4.90
C LEU A 86 -0.17 -2.34 3.46
N ASP A 87 1.12 -2.06 3.25
CA ASP A 87 1.79 -2.29 1.98
C ASP A 87 2.12 -3.79 1.76
N PRO A 88 2.64 -4.19 0.57
CA PRO A 88 3.01 -5.58 0.30
C PRO A 88 4.08 -6.16 1.24
N HIS A 89 4.79 -5.32 2.00
CA HIS A 89 5.82 -5.73 2.96
C HIS A 89 5.32 -5.66 4.42
N GLY A 90 4.04 -5.33 4.63
CA GLY A 90 3.42 -5.22 5.95
C GLY A 90 3.69 -3.89 6.66
N VAL A 91 4.18 -2.87 5.95
CA VAL A 91 4.37 -1.52 6.50
C VAL A 91 3.05 -0.76 6.46
N ARG A 92 2.69 -0.11 7.58
CA ARG A 92 1.47 0.68 7.68
C ARG A 92 1.54 1.93 6.81
N LEU A 93 0.46 2.22 6.09
CA LEU A 93 0.33 3.44 5.29
C LEU A 93 -0.01 4.67 6.13
N MET A 94 -0.71 4.45 7.24
CA MET A 94 -1.21 5.48 8.16
C MET A 94 -1.28 4.91 9.58
N GLU A 95 -1.54 5.77 10.56
CA GLU A 95 -1.80 5.34 11.93
C GLU A 95 -2.96 4.34 11.98
N PRO A 96 -2.85 3.28 12.82
CA PRO A 96 -3.92 2.31 12.97
C PRO A 96 -5.18 3.01 13.51
N VAL A 97 -6.31 2.70 12.90
CA VAL A 97 -7.61 3.19 13.38
C VAL A 97 -8.14 2.19 14.40
N ALA A 98 -8.56 2.69 15.58
CA ALA A 98 -9.26 1.90 16.58
C ALA A 98 -10.39 2.73 17.17
N ALA A 99 -11.58 2.14 17.27
CA ALA A 99 -12.73 2.80 17.88
C ALA A 99 -13.72 1.79 18.48
N GLU A 100 -14.65 2.32 19.26
CA GLU A 100 -15.77 1.62 19.88
C GLU A 100 -17.09 2.02 19.23
N ILE A 101 -18.04 1.10 19.21
CA ILE A 101 -19.41 1.30 18.77
C ILE A 101 -20.30 0.85 19.93
N GLU A 102 -20.91 1.80 20.61
CA GLU A 102 -21.89 1.56 21.65
C GLU A 102 -23.24 2.12 21.20
N GLU A 103 -24.25 1.24 21.15
CA GLU A 103 -25.60 1.64 20.75
C GLU A 103 -26.64 0.86 21.56
N THR A 104 -27.82 1.47 21.72
CA THR A 104 -29.01 0.80 22.25
C THR A 104 -30.02 0.67 21.13
N LEU A 105 -30.35 -0.56 20.74
CA LEU A 105 -31.23 -0.84 19.61
C LEU A 105 -32.69 -0.56 19.98
N ALA A 106 -33.42 0.13 19.11
CA ALA A 106 -34.86 0.23 19.21
C ALA A 106 -35.54 -1.05 18.66
N PRO A 107 -36.80 -1.36 19.03
CA PRO A 107 -37.50 -2.53 18.54
C PRO A 107 -37.61 -2.64 17.01
N GLU A 108 -37.54 -1.52 16.31
CA GLU A 108 -37.53 -1.39 14.84
C GLU A 108 -36.18 -1.70 14.20
N ASP A 109 -35.08 -1.66 14.99
CA ASP A 109 -33.70 -1.79 14.49
C ASP A 109 -33.25 -3.25 14.36
N LYS A 110 -34.16 -4.20 14.20
CA LYS A 110 -33.87 -5.66 14.16
C LYS A 110 -32.83 -6.08 13.11
N ASN A 111 -32.68 -5.29 12.04
CA ASN A 111 -31.74 -5.53 10.95
C ASN A 111 -30.62 -4.50 10.91
N TRP A 112 -30.46 -3.71 11.97
CA TRP A 112 -29.41 -2.71 12.05
C TRP A 112 -28.03 -3.38 12.01
N LYS A 113 -27.14 -2.78 11.21
CA LYS A 113 -25.74 -3.19 11.11
C LYS A 113 -24.88 -1.93 11.15
N PRO A 114 -24.01 -1.80 12.16
CA PRO A 114 -23.13 -0.64 12.22
C PRO A 114 -22.26 -0.57 10.96
N THR A 115 -22.17 0.62 10.40
CA THR A 115 -21.35 0.90 9.23
C THR A 115 -20.18 1.78 9.65
N VAL A 116 -18.98 1.28 9.43
CA VAL A 116 -17.72 2.01 9.63
C VAL A 116 -17.28 2.58 8.29
N ARG A 117 -16.79 3.84 8.29
CA ARG A 117 -16.22 4.52 7.13
C ARG A 117 -14.88 5.12 7.50
N GLN A 118 -13.91 5.01 6.60
CA GLN A 118 -12.55 5.51 6.78
C GLN A 118 -12.00 6.03 5.46
N GLU A 119 -11.22 7.11 5.56
CA GLU A 119 -10.37 7.58 4.47
C GLU A 119 -8.98 6.96 4.62
N ILE A 120 -8.41 6.51 3.50
CA ILE A 120 -7.07 5.96 3.44
C ILE A 120 -6.32 6.72 2.36
N VAL A 121 -5.31 7.49 2.76
CA VAL A 121 -4.42 8.18 1.82
C VAL A 121 -3.29 7.23 1.43
N ILE A 122 -3.17 6.95 0.14
CA ILE A 122 -2.06 6.16 -0.40
C ILE A 122 -0.82 7.08 -0.43
N PRO A 123 0.30 6.70 0.19
CA PRO A 123 1.49 7.56 0.21
C PRO A 123 1.95 7.96 -1.20
N PRO A 124 2.38 9.22 -1.42
CA PRO A 124 2.73 9.71 -2.77
C PRO A 124 3.88 8.95 -3.46
N LEU A 125 4.74 8.29 -2.68
CA LEU A 125 5.85 7.49 -3.19
C LEU A 125 5.65 5.98 -2.93
N ALA A 126 4.40 5.55 -2.74
CA ALA A 126 4.06 4.13 -2.63
C ALA A 126 4.48 3.37 -3.90
N GLY A 127 5.03 2.18 -3.72
CA GLY A 127 5.41 1.30 -4.82
C GLY A 127 4.21 0.55 -5.43
N SER A 128 4.42 -0.08 -6.59
CA SER A 128 3.42 -1.00 -7.15
C SER A 128 3.29 -2.27 -6.31
N GLY A 129 2.08 -2.79 -6.21
CA GLY A 129 1.81 -4.09 -5.60
C GLY A 129 0.41 -4.22 -5.03
N THR A 130 0.16 -5.39 -4.44
CA THR A 130 -1.08 -5.71 -3.73
C THR A 130 -0.96 -5.27 -2.28
N TYR A 131 -1.72 -4.29 -1.92
CA TYR A 131 -1.89 -3.74 -0.57
C TYR A 131 -3.08 -4.41 0.10
N LYS A 132 -3.25 -4.22 1.39
CA LYS A 132 -4.42 -4.77 2.10
C LYS A 132 -4.88 -3.90 3.24
N ILE A 133 -6.17 -3.95 3.50
CA ILE A 133 -6.80 -3.43 4.72
C ILE A 133 -7.09 -4.62 5.62
N ALA A 134 -6.45 -4.68 6.79
CA ALA A 134 -6.69 -5.69 7.80
C ALA A 134 -7.65 -5.13 8.86
N ILE A 135 -8.75 -5.85 9.12
CA ILE A 135 -9.80 -5.45 10.03
C ILE A 135 -9.95 -6.53 11.10
N SER A 136 -10.06 -6.11 12.35
CA SER A 136 -10.45 -6.96 13.48
C SER A 136 -11.58 -6.30 14.21
N VAL A 137 -12.69 -7.01 14.39
CA VAL A 137 -13.86 -6.58 15.18
C VAL A 137 -14.03 -7.51 16.36
N THR A 138 -14.27 -6.96 17.53
CA THR A 138 -14.54 -7.73 18.75
C THR A 138 -15.90 -7.31 19.32
N ASP A 139 -16.76 -8.28 19.52
CA ASP A 139 -18.01 -8.14 20.27
C ASP A 139 -17.73 -8.36 21.76
N LEU A 140 -17.84 -7.31 22.55
CA LEU A 140 -17.54 -7.35 23.99
C LEU A 140 -18.65 -8.03 24.81
N ILE A 141 -19.88 -8.10 24.28
CA ILE A 141 -21.01 -8.76 24.90
C ILE A 141 -21.00 -10.25 24.57
N GLY A 142 -20.94 -10.59 23.27
CA GLY A 142 -20.89 -11.98 22.80
C GLY A 142 -19.52 -12.64 22.96
N LYS A 143 -18.46 -11.88 23.31
CA LYS A 143 -17.08 -12.34 23.47
C LYS A 143 -16.53 -13.06 22.22
N ALA A 144 -16.92 -12.58 21.06
CA ALA A 144 -16.48 -13.08 19.77
C ALA A 144 -15.55 -12.08 19.08
N THR A 145 -14.64 -12.59 18.24
CA THR A 145 -13.78 -11.76 17.39
C THR A 145 -13.83 -12.27 15.96
N ALA A 146 -13.93 -11.35 15.02
CA ALA A 146 -13.88 -11.62 13.58
C ALA A 146 -12.76 -10.80 12.94
N THR A 147 -12.04 -11.40 12.00
CA THR A 147 -10.98 -10.73 11.24
C THR A 147 -11.23 -10.89 9.75
N THR A 148 -10.85 -9.86 8.99
CA THR A 148 -10.97 -9.87 7.52
C THR A 148 -9.83 -9.06 6.92
N GLU A 149 -9.34 -9.50 5.76
CA GLU A 149 -8.39 -8.75 4.94
C GLU A 149 -9.04 -8.41 3.60
N VAL A 150 -8.88 -7.16 3.17
CA VAL A 150 -9.42 -6.67 1.89
C VAL A 150 -8.25 -6.20 1.04
N PRO A 151 -7.91 -6.90 -0.05
CA PRO A 151 -6.82 -6.50 -0.93
C PRO A 151 -7.24 -5.33 -1.84
N PHE A 152 -6.27 -4.50 -2.21
CA PHE A 152 -6.39 -3.50 -3.27
C PHE A 152 -5.06 -3.32 -3.99
N GLU A 153 -5.11 -2.88 -5.24
CA GLU A 153 -3.93 -2.74 -6.08
C GLU A 153 -3.48 -1.27 -6.14
N VAL A 154 -2.16 -1.06 -6.09
CA VAL A 154 -1.53 0.25 -6.29
C VAL A 154 -0.54 0.15 -7.45
N HIS A 155 -0.60 1.11 -8.37
CA HIS A 155 0.32 1.24 -9.50
C HIS A 155 1.30 2.40 -9.25
N GLY A 156 2.23 2.19 -8.35
CA GLY A 156 3.30 3.12 -8.08
C GLY A 156 4.57 2.83 -8.89
N ARG A 157 5.60 3.60 -8.62
CA ARG A 157 6.90 3.39 -9.22
C ARG A 157 7.61 2.19 -8.59
N ARG A 158 8.10 1.28 -9.41
CA ARG A 158 8.96 0.20 -8.95
C ARG A 158 10.39 0.74 -8.79
N VAL A 159 10.91 0.60 -7.59
CA VAL A 159 12.28 0.98 -7.25
C VAL A 159 12.96 -0.21 -6.60
N ASP A 160 14.05 -0.69 -7.20
CA ASP A 160 14.81 -1.79 -6.62
C ASP A 160 15.56 -1.28 -5.37
N PRO A 161 15.41 -1.94 -4.22
CA PRO A 161 16.04 -1.51 -2.98
C PRO A 161 17.58 -1.59 -3.07
N SER A 162 18.25 -0.85 -2.20
CA SER A 162 19.71 -0.90 -2.01
C SER A 162 20.02 -0.78 -0.53
N ASP A 163 21.02 -1.54 -0.06
CA ASP A 163 21.49 -1.48 1.33
C ASP A 163 22.40 -0.27 1.60
N THR A 164 22.97 0.31 0.54
CA THR A 164 23.84 1.47 0.59
C THR A 164 23.33 2.57 -0.33
N LEU A 165 23.73 3.81 -0.04
CA LEU A 165 23.38 4.97 -0.85
C LEU A 165 23.83 4.77 -2.31
N VAL A 166 22.91 4.93 -3.25
CA VAL A 166 23.16 4.86 -4.70
C VAL A 166 22.27 5.84 -5.46
N ILE A 167 22.73 6.27 -6.62
CA ILE A 167 21.95 7.02 -7.60
C ILE A 167 21.60 6.07 -8.74
N ARG A 168 20.32 6.02 -9.11
CA ARG A 168 19.82 5.16 -10.20
C ARG A 168 18.92 5.93 -11.16
N ASN A 169 18.60 5.31 -12.28
CA ASN A 169 17.64 5.80 -13.26
C ASN A 169 17.95 7.22 -13.76
N ILE A 170 19.24 7.55 -13.93
CA ILE A 170 19.62 8.85 -14.51
C ILE A 170 19.11 8.88 -15.97
N ARG A 171 18.30 9.87 -16.27
CA ARG A 171 17.70 10.04 -17.60
C ARG A 171 17.68 11.51 -17.97
N PHE A 172 18.07 11.79 -19.20
CA PHE A 172 18.04 13.12 -19.76
C PHE A 172 16.70 13.40 -20.43
N LEU A 173 16.25 14.65 -20.37
CA LEU A 173 14.95 15.13 -20.82
C LEU A 173 15.15 16.44 -21.63
N ARG A 174 14.18 16.81 -22.45
CA ARG A 174 14.20 18.11 -23.15
C ARG A 174 13.70 19.24 -22.28
N GLY A 175 12.81 18.94 -21.33
CA GLY A 175 12.21 19.93 -20.45
C GLY A 175 11.77 19.32 -19.13
N GLU A 176 11.36 20.18 -18.22
CA GLU A 176 10.96 19.77 -16.86
C GLU A 176 9.75 18.84 -16.88
N GLU A 177 8.77 19.11 -17.71
CA GLU A 177 7.50 18.36 -17.74
C GLU A 177 7.56 17.08 -18.61
N ASP A 178 8.70 16.84 -19.27
CA ASP A 178 8.81 15.68 -20.15
C ASP A 178 8.77 14.37 -19.36
N LYS A 179 7.89 13.48 -19.80
CA LYS A 179 7.75 12.13 -19.24
C LYS A 179 8.69 11.11 -19.89
N GLN A 180 9.10 11.35 -21.12
CA GLN A 180 9.95 10.45 -21.90
C GLN A 180 11.41 10.87 -21.85
N ALA A 181 12.27 9.93 -21.49
CA ALA A 181 13.71 10.15 -21.58
C ALA A 181 14.17 10.26 -23.03
N LEU A 182 15.18 11.10 -23.26
CA LEU A 182 15.86 11.13 -24.54
C LEU A 182 16.54 9.78 -24.80
N SER A 183 16.33 9.19 -25.96
CA SER A 183 17.04 7.99 -26.39
C SER A 183 18.54 8.27 -26.59
N LYS A 184 18.87 9.51 -26.91
CA LYS A 184 20.23 10.04 -27.06
C LYS A 184 20.27 11.37 -26.31
N ALA A 185 21.14 11.48 -25.31
CA ALA A 185 21.33 12.69 -24.52
C ALA A 185 22.10 13.73 -25.34
N ALA A 186 21.45 14.31 -26.36
CA ALA A 186 22.01 15.28 -27.26
C ALA A 186 21.21 16.57 -27.24
N TYR A 187 21.91 17.70 -27.14
CA TYR A 187 21.36 19.05 -27.01
C TYR A 187 22.09 20.00 -27.96
N ARG A 188 21.49 21.15 -28.24
CA ARG A 188 22.12 22.22 -29.00
C ARG A 188 22.74 23.25 -28.06
N PRO A 189 23.76 24.00 -28.49
CA PRO A 189 24.20 25.20 -27.78
C PRO A 189 23.03 26.14 -27.51
N GLY A 190 22.87 26.57 -26.25
CA GLY A 190 21.74 27.39 -25.82
C GLY A 190 20.55 26.59 -25.23
N ASP A 191 20.49 25.28 -25.45
CA ASP A 191 19.44 24.44 -24.80
C ASP A 191 19.68 24.30 -23.31
N ALA A 192 18.60 24.03 -22.57
CA ALA A 192 18.68 23.57 -21.18
C ALA A 192 18.82 22.04 -21.13
N VAL A 193 19.83 21.57 -20.45
CA VAL A 193 20.03 20.13 -20.16
C VAL A 193 19.26 19.79 -18.89
N TRP A 194 18.28 18.91 -19.01
CA TRP A 194 17.47 18.41 -17.90
C TRP A 194 17.83 16.98 -17.60
N ALA A 195 17.99 16.63 -16.33
CA ALA A 195 18.14 15.25 -15.91
C ALA A 195 17.34 14.96 -14.65
N ARG A 196 16.71 13.79 -14.63
CA ARG A 196 16.05 13.21 -13.47
C ARG A 196 16.75 11.93 -13.05
N PHE A 197 16.75 11.68 -11.75
CA PHE A 197 17.36 10.49 -11.17
C PHE A 197 16.70 10.16 -9.83
N ASP A 198 17.04 8.99 -9.26
CA ASP A 198 16.56 8.55 -7.98
C ASP A 198 17.73 8.33 -7.03
N ILE A 199 17.61 8.81 -5.81
CA ILE A 199 18.53 8.53 -4.71
C ILE A 199 17.89 7.46 -3.83
N ILE A 200 18.58 6.36 -3.58
CA ILE A 200 18.08 5.15 -2.93
C ILE A 200 19.11 4.67 -1.90
N GLY A 201 18.68 3.89 -0.92
CA GLY A 201 19.57 3.23 0.04
C GLY A 201 20.13 4.13 1.14
N PHE A 202 19.56 5.32 1.30
CA PHE A 202 19.80 6.19 2.45
C PHE A 202 19.23 5.56 3.73
N LYS A 203 19.71 5.98 4.88
CA LYS A 203 19.27 5.50 6.18
C LYS A 203 18.16 6.39 6.76
N TYR A 204 17.38 5.78 7.64
CA TYR A 204 16.33 6.48 8.38
C TYR A 204 16.81 6.78 9.79
N GLY A 205 16.49 7.98 10.27
CA GLY A 205 16.49 8.34 11.67
C GLY A 205 15.16 8.00 12.35
N ASP A 206 14.91 8.62 13.50
CA ASP A 206 13.68 8.43 14.25
C ASP A 206 12.45 8.81 13.41
N ALA A 207 11.39 8.02 13.55
CA ALA A 207 10.12 8.20 12.84
C ALA A 207 10.28 8.39 11.31
N ASN A 208 11.15 7.59 10.69
CA ASN A 208 11.46 7.62 9.25
C ASN A 208 12.01 8.99 8.76
N ALA A 209 12.68 9.74 9.61
CA ALA A 209 13.34 10.96 9.19
C ALA A 209 14.48 10.66 8.21
N ILE A 210 14.62 11.47 7.17
CA ILE A 210 15.70 11.41 6.19
C ILE A 210 16.42 12.77 6.10
N ASP A 211 17.70 12.75 5.75
CA ASP A 211 18.51 13.91 5.39
C ASP A 211 19.33 13.55 4.16
N VAL A 212 18.76 13.78 3.00
CA VAL A 212 19.38 13.47 1.69
C VAL A 212 19.61 14.77 0.94
N SER A 213 20.82 14.95 0.42
CA SER A 213 21.16 16.07 -0.45
C SER A 213 22.02 15.60 -1.61
N TYR A 214 22.19 16.44 -2.63
CA TYR A 214 23.09 16.16 -3.73
C TYR A 214 23.75 17.39 -4.31
N ASP A 215 24.98 17.20 -4.80
CA ASP A 215 25.74 18.16 -5.57
C ASP A 215 25.73 17.76 -7.04
N VAL A 216 25.90 18.76 -7.92
CA VAL A 216 26.01 18.53 -9.36
C VAL A 216 27.26 19.25 -9.88
N ALA A 217 28.04 18.53 -10.69
CA ALA A 217 29.15 19.13 -11.46
C ALA A 217 29.04 18.71 -12.93
N VAL A 218 29.48 19.60 -13.82
CA VAL A 218 29.62 19.31 -15.26
C VAL A 218 31.08 19.38 -15.65
N LEU A 219 31.55 18.30 -16.28
CA LEU A 219 32.94 18.15 -16.69
C LEU A 219 33.05 18.13 -18.21
N ALA A 220 34.10 18.72 -18.75
CA ALA A 220 34.53 18.52 -20.12
C ALA A 220 35.09 17.12 -20.34
N ALA A 221 35.28 16.73 -21.61
CA ALA A 221 35.82 15.42 -21.97
C ALA A 221 37.22 15.12 -21.36
N ASN A 222 38.00 16.17 -21.08
CA ASN A 222 39.31 16.03 -20.43
C ASN A 222 39.23 15.98 -18.88
N GLY A 223 38.01 15.92 -18.30
CA GLY A 223 37.80 15.85 -16.85
C GLY A 223 37.81 17.21 -16.13
N LYS A 224 38.06 18.32 -16.85
CA LYS A 224 38.02 19.66 -16.25
C LYS A 224 36.61 20.00 -15.82
N VAL A 225 36.42 20.43 -14.55
CA VAL A 225 35.14 20.93 -14.06
C VAL A 225 34.84 22.29 -14.69
N LEU A 226 33.70 22.37 -15.37
CA LEU A 226 33.21 23.58 -16.05
C LEU A 226 32.13 24.30 -15.23
N TYR A 227 31.37 23.54 -14.45
CA TYR A 227 30.30 24.02 -13.60
C TYR A 227 30.24 23.15 -12.35
N SER A 228 29.92 23.75 -11.22
CA SER A 228 29.69 23.03 -9.96
C SER A 228 28.63 23.76 -9.16
N GLN A 229 27.68 23.00 -8.65
CA GLN A 229 26.62 23.48 -7.76
C GLN A 229 26.54 22.55 -6.55
N PRO A 230 27.16 22.94 -5.43
CA PRO A 230 26.94 22.26 -4.15
C PRO A 230 25.50 22.41 -3.70
N GLN A 231 24.97 21.40 -3.02
CA GLN A 231 23.59 21.37 -2.53
C GLN A 231 22.56 21.75 -3.60
N ALA A 232 22.70 21.18 -4.80
CA ALA A 232 21.78 21.41 -5.91
C ALA A 232 20.34 21.04 -5.58
N GLY A 233 20.14 20.14 -4.60
CA GLY A 233 18.86 19.85 -3.99
C GLY A 233 19.00 19.06 -2.70
N SER A 234 17.93 19.05 -1.91
CA SER A 234 17.87 18.29 -0.65
C SER A 234 16.43 17.89 -0.31
N ASP A 235 16.29 16.78 0.40
CA ASP A 235 15.05 16.34 1.07
C ASP A 235 15.38 16.03 2.53
N ARG A 236 15.00 16.94 3.43
CA ARG A 236 15.04 16.78 4.88
C ARG A 236 13.62 16.72 5.38
N SER A 237 13.13 15.53 5.59
CA SER A 237 11.73 15.33 5.92
C SER A 237 11.55 14.13 6.83
N GLN A 238 10.39 14.10 7.47
CA GLN A 238 9.92 13.02 8.30
C GLN A 238 8.54 12.60 7.78
N SER A 239 8.26 11.31 7.72
CA SER A 239 6.98 10.81 7.24
C SER A 239 6.60 9.52 7.94
N PHE A 240 5.30 9.33 8.20
CA PHE A 240 4.80 8.07 8.78
C PHE A 240 5.16 6.87 7.90
N TYR A 241 4.85 6.94 6.60
CA TYR A 241 5.25 5.92 5.64
C TYR A 241 6.66 6.21 5.13
N PRO A 242 7.62 5.25 5.21
CA PRO A 242 9.01 5.48 4.83
C PRO A 242 9.14 5.74 3.32
N LYS A 243 9.82 6.81 2.95
CA LYS A 243 10.19 7.10 1.56
C LYS A 243 11.23 6.09 1.11
N ARG A 244 10.94 5.27 0.11
CA ARG A 244 11.89 4.27 -0.40
C ARG A 244 12.92 4.83 -1.37
N TYR A 245 12.67 6.03 -1.91
CA TYR A 245 13.56 6.77 -2.78
C TYR A 245 13.27 8.26 -2.69
N VAL A 246 14.24 9.07 -3.04
CA VAL A 246 14.09 10.51 -3.23
C VAL A 246 14.21 10.80 -4.72
N PRO A 247 13.12 11.22 -5.40
CA PRO A 247 13.19 11.67 -6.77
C PRO A 247 13.92 13.01 -6.83
N ALA A 248 14.88 13.13 -7.72
CA ALA A 248 15.69 14.31 -7.88
C ALA A 248 15.74 14.78 -9.35
N VAL A 249 15.92 16.07 -9.53
CA VAL A 249 16.02 16.71 -10.83
C VAL A 249 17.06 17.83 -10.78
N PHE A 250 17.80 18.01 -11.86
CA PHE A 250 18.56 19.23 -12.08
C PHE A 250 18.38 19.73 -13.50
N SER A 251 18.63 21.02 -13.69
CA SER A 251 18.71 21.65 -15.00
C SER A 251 19.94 22.55 -15.10
N LEU A 252 20.52 22.57 -16.28
CA LEU A 252 21.65 23.42 -16.62
C LEU A 252 21.39 24.12 -17.96
N ALA A 253 21.28 25.42 -17.96
CA ALA A 253 21.23 26.21 -19.22
C ALA A 253 22.62 26.24 -19.83
N THR A 254 22.76 25.78 -21.09
CA THR A 254 23.99 25.93 -21.84
C THR A 254 24.01 27.31 -22.51
N LYS A 255 25.22 27.83 -22.77
CA LYS A 255 25.36 29.10 -23.49
C LYS A 255 25.28 28.87 -25.01
N PRO A 256 24.86 29.88 -25.81
CA PRO A 256 24.85 29.78 -27.27
C PRO A 256 26.22 29.52 -27.90
N ASP A 257 27.29 29.86 -27.19
CA ASP A 257 28.69 29.67 -27.59
C ASP A 257 29.32 28.41 -26.97
N THR A 258 28.52 27.54 -26.35
CA THR A 258 29.01 26.26 -25.84
C THR A 258 29.53 25.40 -26.97
N HIS A 259 30.79 24.96 -26.85
CA HIS A 259 31.43 24.17 -27.88
C HIS A 259 30.75 22.80 -28.06
N PRO A 260 30.52 22.32 -29.28
CA PRO A 260 30.11 20.97 -29.53
C PRO A 260 31.12 19.97 -28.95
N GLY A 261 30.62 18.87 -28.39
CA GLY A 261 31.46 17.86 -27.76
C GLY A 261 30.74 17.00 -26.73
N GLU A 262 31.49 16.11 -26.10
CA GLU A 262 30.99 15.25 -25.01
C GLU A 262 31.26 15.92 -23.66
N TYR A 263 30.26 15.87 -22.80
CA TYR A 263 30.27 16.41 -21.46
C TYR A 263 29.79 15.33 -20.49
N THR A 264 30.20 15.41 -19.25
CA THR A 264 29.77 14.48 -18.20
C THR A 264 29.13 15.25 -17.06
N VAL A 265 27.93 14.85 -16.65
CA VAL A 265 27.36 15.23 -15.37
C VAL A 265 27.87 14.28 -14.31
N ALA A 266 28.45 14.82 -13.25
CA ALA A 266 28.75 14.11 -12.01
C ALA A 266 27.75 14.54 -10.95
N ILE A 267 27.06 13.60 -10.33
CA ILE A 267 26.08 13.82 -9.29
C ILE A 267 26.60 13.12 -8.04
N THR A 268 26.79 13.86 -6.96
CA THR A 268 27.23 13.33 -5.68
C THR A 268 26.09 13.41 -4.69
N ALA A 269 25.53 12.27 -4.29
CA ALA A 269 24.50 12.19 -3.25
C ALA A 269 25.14 12.06 -1.88
N HIS A 270 24.50 12.67 -0.89
CA HIS A 270 24.89 12.63 0.53
C HIS A 270 23.69 12.18 1.36
N ASP A 271 23.94 11.28 2.31
CA ASP A 271 23.01 10.82 3.33
C ASP A 271 23.53 11.27 4.70
N GLY A 272 22.90 12.31 5.26
CA GLY A 272 23.30 12.87 6.54
C GLY A 272 22.98 11.96 7.74
N VAL A 273 21.98 11.09 7.63
CA VAL A 273 21.62 10.12 8.68
C VAL A 273 22.60 8.96 8.70
N GLY A 274 22.85 8.33 7.54
CA GLY A 274 23.74 7.18 7.40
C GLY A 274 25.20 7.52 7.23
N ASN A 275 25.55 8.82 7.12
CA ASN A 275 26.90 9.30 6.83
C ASN A 275 27.52 8.62 5.59
N GLN A 276 26.72 8.53 4.52
CA GLN A 276 27.09 7.91 3.28
C GLN A 276 27.24 8.95 2.17
N THR A 277 28.11 8.67 1.21
CA THR A 277 28.29 9.48 -0.01
C THR A 277 28.42 8.55 -1.20
N PHE A 278 27.76 8.91 -2.32
CA PHE A 278 27.85 8.16 -3.56
C PHE A 278 27.89 9.09 -4.77
N GLU A 279 28.81 8.88 -5.69
CA GLU A 279 28.91 9.63 -6.94
C GLU A 279 28.49 8.76 -8.13
N ALA A 280 27.65 9.32 -9.00
CA ALA A 280 27.32 8.75 -10.29
C ALA A 280 27.71 9.74 -11.40
N ARG A 281 28.13 9.19 -12.55
CA ARG A 281 28.50 9.98 -13.74
C ARG A 281 27.70 9.52 -14.94
N GLN A 282 27.25 10.49 -15.75
CA GLN A 282 26.50 10.21 -16.97
C GLN A 282 26.87 11.22 -18.07
N SER A 283 27.21 10.71 -19.24
CA SER A 283 27.58 11.57 -20.36
C SER A 283 26.38 12.10 -21.12
N PHE A 284 26.52 13.30 -21.66
CA PHE A 284 25.63 13.93 -22.62
C PHE A 284 26.45 14.67 -23.71
N ARG A 285 25.80 15.09 -24.77
CA ARG A 285 26.46 15.70 -25.91
C ARG A 285 25.86 17.04 -26.28
N ILE A 286 26.69 17.99 -26.69
CA ILE A 286 26.28 19.21 -27.37
C ILE A 286 26.64 19.04 -28.86
N GLU A 287 25.64 19.21 -29.76
CA GLU A 287 25.77 18.99 -31.23
C GLU A 287 25.48 20.25 -32.02
#